data_e7cad51386cea8942871e4e8a77ca2ab
#
_entry.id   e7cad51386cea8942871e4e8a77ca2ab
#
_cell.length_a   1.000
_cell.length_b   1.000
_cell.length_c   1.000
_cell.angle_alpha   90.00
_cell.angle_beta   90.00
_cell.angle_gamma   90.00
#
_symmetry.space_group_name_H-M   'P 1'
#
loop_
_entity.id
_entity.type
_entity.pdbx_description
1 polymer ?
#
loop_
_entity_poly.entity_id
_entity_poly.type
_entity_poly.pdbx_seq_one_letter_code
_entity_poly.pdbx_strand_id
1 'polypeptide(L)'
;MHTLHWWAVEAEDRDEAFFIVQDRLLMEDGRNWVDWSDWHVVGGGRWSDSQYEDSKDMVISYAEQPELFKERLELIKKLRIDEMNNNLAKVNLDQFTSDMVDYISNSGQPSKEQRFGLNSWYIKRTAEMLQDSYTPDSYFYDFVEYTAHMGYVEERLDNPERPLIQFLVPIDFHF
;
A
#
# COMPACT_ATOMS: atom_id res chain seq x y z
N MET A 1 8.12 -11.33 -5.87
CA MET A 1 7.74 -11.37 -4.42
C MET A 1 6.24 -11.09 -4.33
N HIS A 2 5.54 -11.55 -3.26
CA HIS A 2 4.11 -11.28 -3.10
C HIS A 2 3.87 -10.33 -1.94
N THR A 3 2.92 -9.40 -2.10
CA THR A 3 2.46 -8.52 -1.04
C THR A 3 0.94 -8.38 -1.07
N LEU A 4 0.32 -8.41 0.11
CA LEU A 4 -1.13 -8.24 0.24
C LEU A 4 -1.46 -6.78 0.54
N HIS A 5 -2.21 -6.17 -0.36
CA HIS A 5 -2.72 -4.82 -0.22
C HIS A 5 -4.23 -4.84 -0.01
N TRP A 6 -4.75 -3.77 0.58
CA TRP A 6 -6.16 -3.59 0.84
C TRP A 6 -6.62 -2.26 0.25
N TRP A 7 -7.61 -2.32 -0.64
CA TRP A 7 -8.21 -1.13 -1.20
C TRP A 7 -9.54 -0.83 -0.53
N ALA A 8 -9.68 0.40 0.01
CA ALA A 8 -10.96 0.90 0.51
C ALA A 8 -11.75 1.48 -0.66
N VAL A 9 -12.96 1.01 -0.84
CA VAL A 9 -13.91 1.46 -1.87
C VAL A 9 -15.28 1.70 -1.26
N GLU A 10 -16.09 2.56 -1.89
CA GLU A 10 -17.51 2.74 -1.59
C GLU A 10 -18.32 2.08 -2.70
N ALA A 11 -19.29 1.22 -2.34
CA ALA A 11 -20.11 0.48 -3.29
C ALA A 11 -21.50 0.18 -2.70
N GLU A 12 -22.46 -0.20 -3.55
CA GLU A 12 -23.77 -0.65 -3.11
C GLU A 12 -23.71 -2.05 -2.49
N ASP A 13 -22.87 -2.91 -3.05
CA ASP A 13 -22.68 -4.28 -2.58
C ASP A 13 -21.25 -4.79 -2.79
N ARG A 14 -21.01 -6.04 -2.36
CA ARG A 14 -19.70 -6.71 -2.43
C ARG A 14 -19.24 -6.97 -3.87
N ASP A 15 -20.17 -7.25 -4.76
CA ASP A 15 -19.89 -7.54 -6.16
C ASP A 15 -19.41 -6.28 -6.87
N GLU A 16 -20.09 -5.16 -6.65
CA GLU A 16 -19.67 -3.87 -7.18
C GLU A 16 -18.30 -3.45 -6.61
N ALA A 17 -18.10 -3.59 -5.29
CA ALA A 17 -16.80 -3.29 -4.66
C ALA A 17 -15.65 -4.05 -5.31
N PHE A 18 -15.85 -5.33 -5.57
CA PHE A 18 -14.88 -6.18 -6.24
C PHE A 18 -14.60 -5.72 -7.68
N PHE A 19 -15.65 -5.45 -8.47
CA PHE A 19 -15.51 -5.02 -9.85
C PHE A 19 -14.87 -3.64 -10.00
N ILE A 20 -15.14 -2.70 -9.08
CA ILE A 20 -14.47 -1.39 -9.06
C ILE A 20 -12.95 -1.56 -9.00
N VAL A 21 -12.47 -2.44 -8.12
CA VAL A 21 -11.04 -2.70 -7.95
C VAL A 21 -10.47 -3.43 -9.15
N GLN A 22 -11.16 -4.47 -9.65
CA GLN A 22 -10.71 -5.25 -10.78
C GLN A 22 -10.60 -4.39 -12.06
N ASP A 23 -11.62 -3.58 -12.35
CA ASP A 23 -11.64 -2.69 -13.51
C ASP A 23 -10.54 -1.62 -13.42
N ARG A 24 -10.31 -1.07 -12.23
CA ARG A 24 -9.28 -0.05 -12.03
C ARG A 24 -7.86 -0.58 -12.19
N LEU A 25 -7.61 -1.80 -11.77
CA LEU A 25 -6.28 -2.40 -11.89
C LEU A 25 -5.91 -2.76 -13.33
N LEU A 26 -6.91 -3.00 -14.18
CA LEU A 26 -6.72 -3.23 -15.61
C LEU A 26 -6.74 -1.90 -16.37
N MET A 27 -5.60 -1.49 -16.92
CA MET A 27 -5.58 -0.39 -17.88
C MET A 27 -6.17 -0.84 -19.22
N GLU A 28 -6.69 0.10 -20.03
CA GLU A 28 -7.27 -0.16 -21.35
C GLU A 28 -6.33 -0.92 -22.30
N ASP A 29 -5.03 -0.79 -22.11
CA ASP A 29 -3.99 -1.48 -22.88
C ASP A 29 -3.51 -2.81 -22.26
N GLY A 30 -4.20 -3.28 -21.22
CA GLY A 30 -3.90 -4.54 -20.53
C GLY A 30 -2.70 -4.49 -19.57
N ARG A 31 -2.12 -3.31 -19.34
CA ARG A 31 -1.09 -3.14 -18.32
C ARG A 31 -1.71 -3.02 -16.93
N ASN A 32 -0.91 -3.33 -15.90
CA ASN A 32 -1.32 -3.04 -14.52
C ASN A 32 -1.34 -1.53 -14.26
N TRP A 33 -2.33 -1.05 -13.55
CA TRP A 33 -2.39 0.34 -13.12
C TRP A 33 -1.21 0.74 -12.22
N VAL A 34 -0.70 -0.21 -11.43
CA VAL A 34 0.50 -0.03 -10.61
C VAL A 34 1.73 -0.49 -11.39
N ASP A 35 2.67 0.40 -11.64
CA ASP A 35 3.87 0.17 -12.46
C ASP A 35 4.95 -0.68 -11.76
N TRP A 36 4.83 -0.86 -10.43
CA TRP A 36 5.73 -1.67 -9.62
C TRP A 36 5.30 -3.14 -9.48
N SER A 37 4.20 -3.56 -10.10
CA SER A 37 3.70 -4.95 -10.05
C SER A 37 3.72 -5.61 -11.42
N ASP A 38 4.19 -6.87 -11.46
CA ASP A 38 4.20 -7.69 -12.68
C ASP A 38 2.79 -8.21 -13.01
N TRP A 39 2.07 -8.66 -11.96
CA TRP A 39 0.69 -9.14 -12.03
C TRP A 39 0.01 -9.07 -10.67
N HIS A 40 -1.29 -9.25 -10.63
CA HIS A 40 -2.09 -9.22 -9.42
C HIS A 40 -3.25 -10.22 -9.45
N VAL A 41 -3.80 -10.52 -8.27
CA VAL A 41 -5.05 -11.25 -8.08
C VAL A 41 -5.94 -10.49 -7.12
N VAL A 42 -7.15 -10.14 -7.55
CA VAL A 42 -8.14 -9.47 -6.71
C VAL A 42 -8.85 -10.49 -5.83
N GLY A 43 -9.03 -10.17 -4.54
CA GLY A 43 -9.68 -11.06 -3.58
C GLY A 43 -8.71 -11.83 -2.69
N GLY A 44 -7.43 -11.44 -2.68
CA GLY A 44 -6.43 -11.95 -1.75
C GLY A 44 -5.49 -13.02 -2.29
N GLY A 45 -5.70 -13.54 -3.50
CA GLY A 45 -4.77 -14.45 -4.17
C GLY A 45 -4.29 -15.58 -3.30
N ARG A 46 -2.98 -15.70 -3.10
CA ARG A 46 -2.36 -16.75 -2.28
C ARG A 46 -2.76 -16.78 -0.80
N TRP A 47 -3.38 -15.70 -0.29
CA TRP A 47 -3.90 -15.62 1.08
C TRP A 47 -5.36 -16.03 1.19
N SER A 48 -6.04 -16.34 0.06
CA SER A 48 -7.41 -16.83 0.01
C SER A 48 -7.45 -18.33 -0.26
N ASP A 49 -8.61 -18.95 0.01
CA ASP A 49 -8.86 -20.35 -0.34
C ASP A 49 -8.89 -20.56 -1.86
N SER A 50 -9.24 -19.53 -2.62
CA SER A 50 -9.25 -19.52 -4.09
C SER A 50 -7.84 -19.39 -4.71
N GLN A 51 -6.81 -19.18 -3.91
CA GLN A 51 -5.42 -19.04 -4.29
C GLN A 51 -5.20 -18.00 -5.40
N TYR A 52 -4.81 -18.42 -6.61
CA TYR A 52 -4.44 -17.52 -7.71
C TYR A 52 -5.62 -17.10 -8.59
N GLU A 53 -6.84 -17.41 -8.20
CA GLU A 53 -8.05 -16.98 -8.90
C GLU A 53 -8.66 -15.76 -8.22
N ASP A 54 -9.21 -14.84 -9.01
CA ASP A 54 -9.99 -13.72 -8.50
C ASP A 54 -11.19 -14.23 -7.71
N SER A 55 -11.38 -13.71 -6.50
CA SER A 55 -12.40 -14.17 -5.56
C SER A 55 -12.93 -13.03 -4.70
N LYS A 56 -14.18 -13.14 -4.28
CA LYS A 56 -14.83 -12.19 -3.37
C LYS A 56 -14.78 -12.63 -1.91
N ASP A 57 -14.20 -13.79 -1.62
CA ASP A 57 -14.27 -14.46 -0.31
C ASP A 57 -13.63 -13.62 0.82
N MET A 58 -12.57 -12.89 0.50
CA MET A 58 -11.87 -12.03 1.45
C MET A 58 -12.31 -10.56 1.44
N VAL A 59 -13.28 -10.17 0.63
CA VAL A 59 -13.83 -8.81 0.63
C VAL A 59 -14.60 -8.57 1.94
N ILE A 60 -14.23 -7.53 2.68
CA ILE A 60 -14.82 -7.19 3.98
C ILE A 60 -15.77 -5.99 3.82
N SER A 61 -17.04 -6.18 4.19
CA SER A 61 -18.06 -5.13 4.24
C SER A 61 -18.11 -4.52 5.64
N TYR A 62 -18.03 -3.19 5.74
CA TYR A 62 -18.21 -2.52 7.02
C TYR A 62 -19.62 -2.73 7.60
N ALA A 63 -20.65 -2.74 6.76
CA ALA A 63 -22.02 -2.96 7.19
C ALA A 63 -22.28 -4.36 7.76
N GLU A 64 -21.63 -5.39 7.19
CA GLU A 64 -21.81 -6.78 7.61
C GLU A 64 -20.84 -7.21 8.71
N GLN A 65 -19.61 -6.69 8.68
CA GLN A 65 -18.48 -7.14 9.50
C GLN A 65 -17.69 -5.94 10.07
N PRO A 66 -18.33 -5.02 10.83
CA PRO A 66 -17.69 -3.78 11.26
C PRO A 66 -16.44 -4.00 12.13
N GLU A 67 -16.45 -4.99 13.00
CA GLU A 67 -15.31 -5.31 13.87
C GLU A 67 -14.13 -5.86 13.06
N LEU A 68 -14.39 -6.78 12.12
CA LEU A 68 -13.35 -7.32 11.24
C LEU A 68 -12.76 -6.23 10.34
N PHE A 69 -13.58 -5.31 9.86
CA PHE A 69 -13.15 -4.17 9.05
C PHE A 69 -12.17 -3.29 9.84
N LYS A 70 -12.55 -2.88 11.06
CA LYS A 70 -11.70 -2.07 11.94
C LYS A 70 -10.42 -2.80 12.34
N GLU A 71 -10.53 -4.08 12.72
CA GLU A 71 -9.36 -4.92 13.01
C GLU A 71 -8.38 -4.97 11.85
N ARG A 72 -8.89 -5.08 10.62
CA ARG A 72 -8.06 -5.08 9.42
C ARG A 72 -7.35 -3.75 9.20
N LEU A 73 -8.04 -2.62 9.37
CA LEU A 73 -7.41 -1.30 9.28
C LEU A 73 -6.28 -1.14 10.33
N GLU A 74 -6.53 -1.54 11.56
CA GLU A 74 -5.51 -1.49 12.62
C GLU A 74 -4.29 -2.39 12.30
N LEU A 75 -4.53 -3.58 11.75
CA LEU A 75 -3.44 -4.45 11.30
C LEU A 75 -2.58 -3.80 10.21
N ILE A 76 -3.21 -3.16 9.22
CA ILE A 76 -2.50 -2.45 8.15
C ILE A 76 -1.69 -1.29 8.70
N LYS A 77 -2.26 -0.48 9.59
CA LYS A 77 -1.53 0.60 10.28
C LYS A 77 -0.29 0.09 10.99
N LYS A 78 -0.46 -1.01 11.74
CA LYS A 78 0.65 -1.65 12.44
C LYS A 78 1.74 -2.11 11.48
N LEU A 79 1.38 -2.77 10.38
CA LEU A 79 2.35 -3.23 9.37
C LEU A 79 3.17 -2.06 8.80
N ARG A 80 2.52 -0.94 8.47
CA ARG A 80 3.22 0.26 7.99
C ARG A 80 4.16 0.84 9.04
N ILE A 81 3.71 0.97 10.28
CA ILE A 81 4.53 1.50 11.38
C ILE A 81 5.74 0.59 11.64
N ASP A 82 5.53 -0.72 11.65
CA ASP A 82 6.60 -1.71 11.85
C ASP A 82 7.63 -1.64 10.72
N GLU A 83 7.18 -1.52 9.47
CA GLU A 83 8.08 -1.36 8.31
C GLU A 83 8.88 -0.06 8.38
N MET A 84 8.24 1.08 8.70
CA MET A 84 8.93 2.36 8.89
C MET A 84 10.00 2.26 9.99
N ASN A 85 9.65 1.68 11.14
CA ASN A 85 10.58 1.49 12.25
C ASN A 85 11.74 0.57 11.85
N ASN A 86 11.47 -0.51 11.13
CA ASN A 86 12.48 -1.42 10.63
C ASN A 86 13.44 -0.73 9.64
N ASN A 87 12.93 0.13 8.78
CA ASN A 87 13.74 0.89 7.83
C ASN A 87 14.62 1.90 8.59
N LEU A 88 14.04 2.67 9.51
CA LEU A 88 14.80 3.65 10.31
C LEU A 88 15.87 2.99 11.19
N ALA A 89 15.57 1.83 11.77
CA ALA A 89 16.54 1.08 12.59
C ALA A 89 17.76 0.60 11.80
N LYS A 90 17.67 0.48 10.48
CA LYS A 90 18.78 0.09 9.59
C LYS A 90 19.60 1.27 9.11
N VAL A 91 19.16 2.52 9.35
CA VAL A 91 19.89 3.72 8.92
C VAL A 91 21.07 3.97 9.85
N ASN A 92 22.27 4.05 9.28
CA ASN A 92 23.46 4.54 9.95
C ASN A 92 23.65 6.02 9.59
N LEU A 93 23.24 6.92 10.48
CA LEU A 93 23.28 8.37 10.26
C LEU A 93 24.71 8.92 10.14
N ASP A 94 25.66 8.38 10.89
CA ASP A 94 27.06 8.82 10.84
C ASP A 94 27.65 8.51 9.46
N GLN A 95 27.44 7.30 8.96
CA GLN A 95 27.87 6.90 7.63
C GLN A 95 27.17 7.74 6.54
N PHE A 96 25.86 7.94 6.67
CA PHE A 96 25.10 8.75 5.70
C PHE A 96 25.60 10.19 5.67
N THR A 97 25.92 10.80 6.82
CA THR A 97 26.49 12.14 6.90
C THR A 97 27.88 12.22 6.28
N SER A 98 28.73 11.21 6.53
CA SER A 98 30.04 11.12 5.88
C SER A 98 29.93 11.03 4.37
N ASP A 99 29.06 10.16 3.86
CA ASP A 99 28.81 9.98 2.44
C ASP A 99 28.28 11.28 1.77
N MET A 100 27.43 12.05 2.48
CA MET A 100 26.97 13.35 2.02
C MET A 100 28.09 14.38 1.89
N VAL A 101 28.93 14.46 2.91
CA VAL A 101 30.10 15.40 2.91
C VAL A 101 31.03 15.05 1.75
N ASP A 102 31.35 13.78 1.57
CA ASP A 102 32.19 13.31 0.48
C ASP A 102 31.58 13.59 -0.89
N TYR A 103 30.27 13.37 -1.05
CA TYR A 103 29.54 13.70 -2.28
C TYR A 103 29.63 15.19 -2.64
N ILE A 104 29.41 16.07 -1.66
CA ILE A 104 29.46 17.51 -1.86
C ILE A 104 30.90 17.96 -2.17
N SER A 105 31.88 17.39 -1.44
CA SER A 105 33.29 17.76 -1.58
C SER A 105 33.91 17.30 -2.90
N ASN A 106 33.40 16.20 -3.47
CA ASN A 106 33.89 15.61 -4.73
C ASN A 106 33.06 16.05 -5.96
N SER A 107 32.52 17.26 -5.97
CA SER A 107 31.76 17.83 -7.09
C SER A 107 30.52 17.00 -7.49
N GLY A 108 29.92 16.34 -6.54
CA GLY A 108 28.71 15.56 -6.77
C GLY A 108 28.90 14.26 -7.55
N GLN A 109 30.14 13.82 -7.72
CA GLN A 109 30.44 12.52 -8.33
C GLN A 109 30.78 11.51 -7.23
N PRO A 110 29.81 10.72 -6.73
CA PRO A 110 30.13 9.67 -5.76
C PRO A 110 31.08 8.67 -6.42
N SER A 111 32.11 8.26 -5.71
CA SER A 111 32.87 7.08 -6.11
C SER A 111 31.91 5.88 -6.16
N LYS A 112 32.22 4.83 -6.92
CA LYS A 112 31.36 3.62 -6.99
C LYS A 112 31.12 3.01 -5.60
N GLU A 113 31.98 3.29 -4.64
CA GLU A 113 31.94 2.81 -3.25
C GLU A 113 31.14 3.73 -2.32
N GLN A 114 31.03 5.02 -2.66
CA GLN A 114 30.35 6.07 -1.90
C GLN A 114 28.91 6.33 -2.37
N ARG A 115 28.30 5.42 -3.10
CA ARG A 115 26.85 5.51 -3.31
C ARG A 115 26.22 5.50 -1.92
N PHE A 116 25.31 6.44 -1.65
CA PHE A 116 24.57 6.57 -0.39
C PHE A 116 23.96 5.26 0.12
N GLY A 117 24.22 4.18 -0.59
CA GLY A 117 24.01 2.79 -0.22
C GLY A 117 22.60 2.53 0.27
N LEU A 118 22.49 1.57 1.15
CA LEU A 118 21.23 1.19 1.78
C LEU A 118 20.66 2.29 2.69
N ASN A 119 21.49 3.18 3.27
CA ASN A 119 21.01 4.28 4.10
C ASN A 119 20.08 5.22 3.33
N SER A 120 20.48 5.64 2.13
CA SER A 120 19.66 6.50 1.28
C SER A 120 18.35 5.78 0.88
N TRP A 121 18.43 4.50 0.59
CA TRP A 121 17.27 3.69 0.24
C TRP A 121 16.27 3.62 1.40
N TYR A 122 16.73 3.31 2.63
CA TYR A 122 15.84 3.24 3.80
C TYR A 122 15.20 4.57 4.14
N ILE A 123 15.97 5.67 4.06
CA ILE A 123 15.45 7.02 4.30
C ILE A 123 14.39 7.39 3.25
N LYS A 124 14.68 7.15 1.97
CA LYS A 124 13.75 7.41 0.88
C LYS A 124 12.47 6.60 1.04
N ARG A 125 12.59 5.31 1.32
CA ARG A 125 11.47 4.41 1.56
C ARG A 125 10.56 4.88 2.69
N THR A 126 11.16 5.26 3.83
CA THR A 126 10.40 5.81 4.96
C THR A 126 9.70 7.12 4.60
N ALA A 127 10.38 8.01 3.87
CA ALA A 127 9.76 9.25 3.41
C ALA A 127 8.60 9.02 2.45
N GLU A 128 8.70 8.06 1.53
CA GLU A 128 7.62 7.67 0.62
C GLU A 128 6.39 7.12 1.38
N MET A 129 6.61 6.36 2.47
CA MET A 129 5.52 5.85 3.32
C MET A 129 4.77 6.95 4.09
N LEU A 130 5.37 8.13 4.27
CA LEU A 130 4.75 9.31 4.89
C LEU A 130 4.00 10.18 3.86
N GLN A 131 4.16 9.89 2.58
CA GLN A 131 3.46 10.60 1.51
C GLN A 131 2.12 9.90 1.21
N ASP A 132 1.22 10.64 0.57
CA ASP A 132 -0.09 10.12 0.16
C ASP A 132 -0.02 9.21 -1.09
N SER A 133 1.16 9.05 -1.67
CA SER A 133 1.38 8.23 -2.86
C SER A 133 1.31 6.73 -2.56
N TYR A 134 0.71 5.99 -3.48
CA TYR A 134 0.58 4.54 -3.39
C TYR A 134 1.85 3.84 -3.88
N THR A 135 2.51 3.13 -2.98
CA THR A 135 3.79 2.42 -3.22
C THR A 135 3.69 0.96 -2.77
N PRO A 136 4.65 0.08 -3.12
CA PRO A 136 4.66 -1.31 -2.66
C PRO A 136 4.60 -1.49 -1.13
N ASP A 137 5.04 -0.50 -0.36
CA ASP A 137 5.04 -0.56 1.12
C ASP A 137 3.83 0.15 1.74
N SER A 138 2.89 0.59 0.93
CA SER A 138 1.69 1.25 1.45
C SER A 138 0.73 0.27 2.10
N TYR A 139 0.65 -0.97 1.60
CA TYR A 139 -0.29 -2.03 2.01
C TYR A 139 -1.76 -1.62 1.97
N PHE A 140 -2.04 -0.37 1.60
CA PHE A 140 -3.36 0.23 1.62
C PHE A 140 -3.51 1.31 0.55
N TYR A 141 -4.72 1.39 -0.04
CA TYR A 141 -5.12 2.46 -0.92
C TYR A 141 -6.60 2.82 -0.71
N ASP A 142 -6.86 4.10 -0.51
CA ASP A 142 -8.22 4.64 -0.47
C ASP A 142 -8.62 5.07 -1.87
N PHE A 143 -9.48 4.31 -2.50
CA PHE A 143 -9.94 4.58 -3.85
C PHE A 143 -10.89 5.79 -3.93
N VAL A 144 -11.54 6.15 -2.82
CA VAL A 144 -12.45 7.30 -2.74
C VAL A 144 -11.68 8.62 -2.76
N GLU A 145 -10.60 8.69 -1.99
CA GLU A 145 -9.76 9.90 -1.88
C GLU A 145 -8.47 9.81 -2.72
N TYR A 146 -8.27 8.72 -3.43
CA TYR A 146 -7.08 8.48 -4.29
C TYR A 146 -5.75 8.62 -3.55
N THR A 147 -5.67 8.11 -2.32
CA THR A 147 -4.51 8.24 -1.44
C THR A 147 -4.17 6.94 -0.73
N ALA A 148 -2.93 6.78 -0.29
CA ALA A 148 -2.52 5.73 0.63
C ALA A 148 -2.75 6.09 2.12
N HIS A 149 -3.38 7.23 2.41
CA HIS A 149 -3.65 7.70 3.76
C HIS A 149 -4.94 7.08 4.31
N MET A 150 -4.85 6.39 5.46
CA MET A 150 -5.98 5.62 6.01
C MET A 150 -6.99 6.45 6.80
N GLY A 151 -6.62 7.64 7.27
CA GLY A 151 -7.46 8.46 8.17
C GLY A 151 -8.80 8.83 7.57
N TYR A 152 -8.86 9.06 6.28
CA TYR A 152 -10.11 9.41 5.59
C TYR A 152 -11.16 8.29 5.62
N VAL A 153 -10.73 7.03 5.59
CA VAL A 153 -11.67 5.90 5.69
C VAL A 153 -12.35 5.90 7.03
N GLU A 154 -11.61 6.11 8.11
CA GLU A 154 -12.17 6.14 9.48
C GLU A 154 -13.17 7.28 9.69
N GLU A 155 -12.87 8.45 9.13
CA GLU A 155 -13.79 9.60 9.17
C GLU A 155 -15.09 9.34 8.41
N ARG A 156 -15.08 8.45 7.42
CA ARG A 156 -16.26 8.10 6.63
C ARG A 156 -17.11 7.00 7.23
N LEU A 157 -16.54 6.11 8.07
CA LEU A 157 -17.23 4.92 8.56
C LEU A 157 -18.56 5.22 9.27
N ASP A 158 -18.60 6.28 10.05
CA ASP A 158 -19.75 6.64 10.88
C ASP A 158 -20.53 7.86 10.33
N ASN A 159 -20.28 8.22 9.05
CA ASN A 159 -20.98 9.35 8.42
C ASN A 159 -22.34 8.93 7.84
N PRO A 160 -23.48 9.33 8.46
CA PRO A 160 -24.81 8.92 8.03
C PRO A 160 -25.25 9.56 6.69
N GLU A 161 -24.53 10.56 6.21
CA GLU A 161 -24.85 11.23 4.93
C GLU A 161 -24.30 10.45 3.72
N ARG A 162 -23.50 9.41 3.94
CA ARG A 162 -22.95 8.57 2.86
C ARG A 162 -23.85 7.35 2.62
N PRO A 163 -24.48 7.24 1.46
CA PRO A 163 -25.42 6.15 1.16
C PRO A 163 -24.71 4.82 0.80
N LEU A 164 -23.45 4.89 0.41
CA LEU A 164 -22.69 3.71 -0.03
C LEU A 164 -21.98 3.05 1.15
N ILE A 165 -21.83 1.74 1.03
CA ILE A 165 -21.15 0.91 2.05
C ILE A 165 -19.64 0.95 1.80
N GLN A 166 -18.86 1.03 2.88
CA GLN A 166 -17.39 0.89 2.82
C GLN A 166 -17.01 -0.58 2.73
N PHE A 167 -16.13 -0.90 1.80
CA PHE A 167 -15.54 -2.22 1.63
C PHE A 167 -14.02 -2.15 1.66
N LEU A 168 -13.40 -3.22 2.18
CA LEU A 168 -11.98 -3.50 1.99
C LEU A 168 -11.83 -4.68 1.02
N VAL A 169 -11.20 -4.43 -0.10
CA VAL A 169 -10.94 -5.42 -1.15
C VAL A 169 -9.45 -5.76 -1.13
N PRO A 170 -9.08 -7.03 -0.84
CA PRO A 170 -7.68 -7.44 -0.84
C PRO A 170 -7.17 -7.72 -2.24
N ILE A 171 -5.88 -7.41 -2.46
CA ILE A 171 -5.20 -7.65 -3.73
C ILE A 171 -3.84 -8.27 -3.43
N ASP A 172 -3.56 -9.41 -4.05
CA ASP A 172 -2.24 -10.04 -4.06
C ASP A 172 -1.44 -9.48 -5.23
N PHE A 173 -0.44 -8.65 -4.95
CA PHE A 173 0.50 -8.16 -5.95
C PHE A 173 1.76 -9.00 -5.99
N HIS A 174 2.25 -9.28 -7.19
CA HIS A 174 3.54 -9.90 -7.46
C HIS A 174 4.52 -8.91 -8.09
N PHE A 175 5.79 -8.90 -7.62
CA PHE A 175 6.91 -8.12 -8.15
C PHE A 175 8.26 -8.75 -7.80
#